data_ab0e11c95cf6454b956a44cfe974e28e
#
_entry.id   ab0e11c95cf6454b956a44cfe974e28e
#
_cell.length_a   1.000
_cell.length_b   1.000
_cell.length_c   1.000
_cell.angle_alpha   90.00
_cell.angle_beta   90.00
_cell.angle_gamma   90.00
#
_symmetry.space_group_name_H-M   'P 1'
#
loop_
_entity.id
_entity.type
_entity.pdbx_description
1 polymer ?
#
loop_
_entity_poly.entity_id
_entity_poly.type
_entity_poly.pdbx_seq_one_letter_code
_entity_poly.pdbx_strand_id
1 'polypeptide(L)'
;MLHHLKNILSKEEVAQLRELASKGKFVEGKVTNPNSRIKNNLQIPYGDPHGEQAADLVISALARSEAVKDLVYPKQISRPTICRYTPGMTYGFHVDAAVFPSDPPMRSDVSCT
;
A
#
# COMPACT_ATOMS: atom_id res chain seq x y z
N MET A 1 4.35 -0.50 17.99
CA MET A 1 5.48 0.44 17.84
C MET A 1 5.35 1.10 16.48
N LEU A 2 5.51 2.42 16.39
CA LEU A 2 5.43 3.17 15.13
C LEU A 2 6.81 3.74 14.80
N HIS A 3 7.26 3.53 13.57
CA HIS A 3 8.52 4.09 13.06
C HIS A 3 8.24 4.93 11.82
N HIS A 4 8.90 6.08 11.72
CA HIS A 4 8.84 6.94 10.55
C HIS A 4 10.20 6.88 9.83
N LEU A 5 10.23 6.21 8.68
CA LEU A 5 11.40 6.15 7.80
C LEU A 5 11.29 7.22 6.71
N LYS A 6 12.28 8.10 6.65
CA LYS A 6 12.31 9.19 5.67
C LYS A 6 13.08 8.77 4.40
N ASN A 7 12.72 9.39 3.27
CA ASN A 7 13.46 9.28 2.00
C ASN A 7 13.57 7.85 1.45
N ILE A 8 12.57 7.01 1.67
CA ILE A 8 12.51 5.68 1.06
C ILE A 8 12.32 5.78 -0.46
N LEU A 9 11.51 6.73 -0.90
CA LEU A 9 11.30 7.08 -2.30
C LEU A 9 12.05 8.37 -2.62
N SER A 10 12.66 8.44 -3.81
CA SER A 10 13.21 9.68 -4.36
C SER A 10 12.09 10.65 -4.77
N LYS A 11 12.44 11.91 -4.99
CA LYS A 11 11.49 12.91 -5.49
C LYS A 11 10.93 12.52 -6.86
N GLU A 12 11.76 11.97 -7.72
CA GLU A 12 11.41 11.48 -9.05
C GLU A 12 10.43 10.30 -8.96
N GLU A 13 10.67 9.38 -8.04
CA GLU A 13 9.78 8.24 -7.80
C GLU A 13 8.43 8.69 -7.25
N VAL A 14 8.40 9.66 -6.36
CA VAL A 14 7.14 10.25 -5.87
C VAL A 14 6.37 10.92 -7.02
N ALA A 15 7.04 11.66 -7.90
CA ALA A 15 6.43 12.27 -9.07
C ALA A 15 5.86 11.20 -10.02
N GLN A 16 6.59 10.12 -10.25
CA GLN A 16 6.14 8.98 -11.06
C GLN A 16 4.92 8.29 -10.45
N LEU A 17 4.91 8.07 -9.13
CA LEU A 17 3.75 7.50 -8.42
C LEU A 17 2.51 8.39 -8.56
N ARG A 18 2.67 9.71 -8.46
CA ARG A 18 1.58 10.66 -8.67
C ARG A 18 1.02 10.60 -10.09
N GLU A 19 1.90 10.48 -11.07
CA GLU A 19 1.49 10.34 -12.47
C GLU A 19 0.71 9.02 -12.68
N LEU A 20 1.21 7.90 -12.18
CA LEU A 20 0.52 6.61 -12.23
C LEU A 20 -0.85 6.68 -11.52
N ALA A 21 -0.91 7.30 -10.35
CA ALA A 21 -2.16 7.50 -9.63
C ALA A 21 -3.17 8.34 -10.42
N SER A 22 -2.71 9.33 -11.20
CA SER A 22 -3.59 10.14 -12.03
C SER A 22 -4.24 9.37 -13.19
N LYS A 23 -3.60 8.30 -13.63
CA LYS A 23 -4.03 7.43 -14.75
C LYS A 23 -4.80 6.19 -14.28
N GLY A 24 -4.62 5.77 -13.05
CA GLY A 24 -5.25 4.59 -12.47
C GLY A 24 -6.76 4.77 -12.30
N LYS A 25 -7.49 3.67 -12.40
CA LYS A 25 -8.94 3.65 -12.20
C LYS A 25 -9.27 3.40 -10.73
N PHE A 26 -9.66 4.45 -10.02
CA PHE A 26 -10.09 4.31 -8.63
C PHE A 26 -11.48 3.70 -8.51
N VAL A 27 -11.62 2.80 -7.55
CA VAL A 27 -12.88 2.18 -7.13
C VAL A 27 -13.06 2.34 -5.64
N GLU A 28 -14.27 2.05 -5.12
CA GLU A 28 -14.51 2.06 -3.68
C GLU A 28 -13.57 1.10 -2.95
N GLY A 29 -12.90 1.59 -1.89
CA GLY A 29 -11.95 0.80 -1.12
C GLY A 29 -12.55 -0.40 -0.40
N LYS A 30 -13.87 -0.46 -0.27
CA LYS A 30 -14.60 -1.62 0.27
C LYS A 30 -14.43 -2.90 -0.56
N VAL A 31 -13.95 -2.80 -1.80
CA VAL A 31 -13.66 -3.99 -2.62
C VAL A 31 -12.67 -4.94 -1.94
N THR A 32 -11.76 -4.43 -1.11
CA THR A 32 -10.82 -5.26 -0.32
C THR A 32 -11.28 -5.55 1.10
N ASN A 33 -12.34 -4.89 1.57
CA ASN A 33 -12.94 -5.13 2.87
C ASN A 33 -14.44 -4.80 2.81
N PRO A 34 -15.26 -5.64 2.16
CA PRO A 34 -16.67 -5.34 1.88
C PRO A 34 -17.56 -5.22 3.12
N ASN A 35 -17.15 -5.82 4.22
CA ASN A 35 -17.90 -5.79 5.48
C ASN A 35 -17.53 -4.64 6.41
N SER A 36 -16.54 -3.81 6.01
CA SER A 36 -16.12 -2.69 6.84
C SER A 36 -17.15 -1.58 6.85
N ARG A 37 -17.56 -1.17 8.06
CA ARG A 37 -18.42 0.00 8.28
C ARG A 37 -17.62 1.30 8.45
N ILE A 38 -16.32 1.20 8.66
CA ILE A 38 -15.42 2.33 8.99
C ILE A 38 -14.50 2.70 7.84
N LYS A 39 -14.50 1.94 6.74
CA LYS A 39 -13.67 2.19 5.56
C LYS A 39 -14.46 2.97 4.52
N ASN A 40 -14.08 4.22 4.31
CA ASN A 40 -14.61 5.10 3.27
C ASN A 40 -13.45 5.78 2.56
N ASN A 41 -12.96 5.14 1.51
CA ASN A 41 -11.89 5.65 0.66
C ASN A 41 -12.04 5.11 -0.76
N LEU A 42 -11.18 5.58 -1.66
CA LEU A 42 -11.00 5.03 -2.99
C LEU A 42 -9.64 4.33 -3.06
N GLN A 43 -9.54 3.32 -3.91
CA GLN A 43 -8.26 2.65 -4.17
C GLN A 43 -8.17 2.21 -5.64
N ILE A 44 -6.95 2.06 -6.13
CA ILE A 44 -6.70 1.41 -7.41
C ILE A 44 -6.72 -0.10 -7.16
N PRO A 45 -7.61 -0.87 -7.85
CA PRO A 45 -7.74 -2.31 -7.61
C PRO A 45 -6.50 -3.07 -8.09
N TYR A 46 -6.29 -4.25 -7.53
CA TYR A 46 -5.30 -5.18 -8.05
C TYR A 46 -5.58 -5.51 -9.52
N GLY A 47 -4.51 -5.60 -10.32
CA GLY A 47 -4.60 -5.86 -11.75
C GLY A 47 -4.80 -4.62 -12.63
N ASP A 48 -5.01 -3.44 -12.06
CA ASP A 48 -4.94 -2.20 -12.82
C ASP A 48 -3.49 -1.97 -13.28
N PRO A 49 -3.22 -1.75 -14.57
CA PRO A 49 -1.85 -1.65 -15.09
C PRO A 49 -1.01 -0.54 -14.43
N HIS A 50 -1.62 0.61 -14.12
CA HIS A 50 -0.93 1.71 -13.45
C HIS A 50 -0.71 1.42 -11.97
N GLY A 51 -1.67 0.75 -11.33
CA GLY A 51 -1.54 0.27 -9.96
C GLY A 51 -0.42 -0.76 -9.83
N GLU A 52 -0.30 -1.68 -10.76
CA GLU A 52 0.77 -2.68 -10.77
C GLU A 52 2.16 -2.05 -10.97
N GLN A 53 2.30 -1.08 -11.87
CA GLN A 53 3.55 -0.34 -12.05
C GLN A 53 3.92 0.44 -10.78
N ALA A 54 2.96 1.07 -10.13
CA ALA A 54 3.18 1.77 -8.87
C ALA A 54 3.61 0.81 -7.76
N ALA A 55 3.00 -0.37 -7.68
CA ALA A 55 3.38 -1.41 -6.72
C ALA A 55 4.83 -1.88 -6.93
N ASP A 56 5.24 -2.12 -8.18
CA ASP A 56 6.61 -2.52 -8.51
C ASP A 56 7.62 -1.46 -8.08
N LEU A 57 7.32 -0.19 -8.31
CA LEU A 57 8.17 0.92 -7.91
C LEU A 57 8.34 0.98 -6.38
N VAL A 58 7.25 0.87 -5.64
CA VAL A 58 7.28 0.89 -4.17
C VAL A 58 8.02 -0.33 -3.61
N ILE A 59 7.76 -1.54 -4.13
CA ILE A 59 8.45 -2.76 -3.70
C ILE A 59 9.95 -2.63 -3.93
N SER A 60 10.36 -2.12 -5.09
CA SER A 60 11.78 -1.89 -5.41
C SER A 60 12.42 -0.90 -4.44
N ALA A 61 11.72 0.18 -4.10
CA ALA A 61 12.20 1.16 -3.14
C ALA A 61 12.37 0.57 -1.73
N LEU A 62 11.41 -0.21 -1.27
CA LEU A 62 11.50 -0.91 0.03
C LEU A 62 12.63 -1.94 0.04
N ALA A 63 12.77 -2.72 -1.02
CA ALA A 63 13.79 -3.78 -1.12
C ALA A 63 15.22 -3.25 -1.14
N ARG A 64 15.47 -2.07 -1.72
CA ARG A 64 16.82 -1.47 -1.73
C ARG A 64 17.14 -0.67 -0.48
N SER A 65 16.17 -0.36 0.36
CA SER A 65 16.37 0.49 1.55
C SER A 65 17.05 -0.27 2.68
N GLU A 66 18.27 0.14 3.05
CA GLU A 66 18.96 -0.41 4.22
C GLU A 66 18.17 -0.14 5.51
N ALA A 67 17.56 1.06 5.63
CA ALA A 67 16.74 1.38 6.81
C ALA A 67 15.55 0.42 6.99
N VAL A 68 14.93 -0.01 5.90
CA VAL A 68 13.84 -1.02 5.94
C VAL A 68 14.40 -2.38 6.32
N LYS A 69 15.53 -2.79 5.75
CA LYS A 69 16.17 -4.07 6.08
C LYS A 69 16.58 -4.12 7.55
N ASP A 70 17.24 -3.07 8.04
CA ASP A 70 17.70 -3.01 9.44
C ASP A 70 16.54 -3.03 10.44
N LEU A 71 15.40 -2.41 10.08
CA LEU A 71 14.26 -2.34 10.98
C LEU A 71 13.42 -3.62 11.00
N VAL A 72 13.10 -4.19 9.84
CA VAL A 72 12.10 -5.28 9.73
C VAL A 72 12.59 -6.51 8.98
N TYR A 73 13.64 -6.41 8.18
CA TYR A 73 14.20 -7.50 7.38
C TYR A 73 13.11 -8.38 6.71
N PRO A 74 12.30 -7.81 5.81
CA PRO A 74 11.10 -8.49 5.35
C PRO A 74 11.43 -9.73 4.51
N LYS A 75 10.79 -10.84 4.83
CA LYS A 75 10.86 -12.08 4.03
C LYS A 75 10.02 -11.96 2.75
N GLN A 76 8.88 -11.31 2.87
CA GLN A 76 7.94 -11.05 1.79
C GLN A 76 7.32 -9.67 1.97
N ILE A 77 6.96 -9.05 0.88
CA ILE A 77 6.24 -7.78 0.85
C ILE A 77 4.98 -8.01 0.01
N SER A 78 3.80 -7.76 0.58
CA SER A 78 2.57 -7.79 -0.19
C SER A 78 2.56 -6.65 -1.21
N ARG A 79 1.83 -6.83 -2.30
CA ARG A 79 1.69 -5.76 -3.29
C ARG A 79 0.96 -4.58 -2.66
N PRO A 80 1.59 -3.40 -2.60
CA PRO A 80 0.94 -2.19 -2.10
C PRO A 80 -0.14 -1.71 -3.07
N THR A 81 -1.11 -0.97 -2.53
CA THR A 81 -2.17 -0.32 -3.31
C THR A 81 -2.14 1.18 -3.11
N ILE A 82 -2.53 1.93 -4.13
CA ILE A 82 -2.73 3.37 -4.00
C ILE A 82 -4.14 3.62 -3.48
N CYS A 83 -4.22 4.30 -2.34
CA CYS A 83 -5.47 4.75 -1.76
C CYS A 83 -5.62 6.27 -1.95
N ARG A 84 -6.86 6.71 -2.12
CA ARG A 84 -7.23 8.14 -2.21
C ARG A 84 -8.26 8.48 -1.16
N TYR A 85 -8.02 9.57 -0.48
CA TYR A 85 -8.93 10.17 0.49
C TYR A 85 -9.24 11.60 0.04
N THR A 86 -10.51 11.90 -0.19
CA THR A 86 -11.00 13.26 -0.42
C THR A 86 -11.67 13.78 0.86
N PRO A 87 -11.92 15.11 0.99
CA PRO A 87 -12.59 15.63 2.17
C PRO A 87 -13.87 14.86 2.53
N GLY A 88 -14.01 14.46 3.78
CA GLY A 88 -15.10 13.62 4.28
C GLY A 88 -14.86 12.10 4.20
N MET A 89 -13.83 11.66 3.50
CA MET A 89 -13.44 10.26 3.49
C MET A 89 -12.51 9.91 4.65
N THR A 90 -12.65 8.70 5.16
CA THR A 90 -11.83 8.22 6.28
C THR A 90 -11.74 6.70 6.29
N TYR A 91 -10.70 6.19 6.90
CA TYR A 91 -10.63 4.80 7.33
C TYR A 91 -10.38 4.83 8.85
N GLY A 92 -11.39 4.47 9.61
CA GLY A 92 -11.33 4.53 11.08
C GLY A 92 -10.32 3.58 11.68
N PHE A 93 -10.12 3.66 12.98
CA PHE A 93 -9.25 2.74 13.72
C PHE A 93 -9.66 1.29 13.46
N HIS A 94 -8.70 0.47 13.08
CA HIS A 94 -8.91 -0.94 12.76
C HIS A 94 -7.64 -1.74 13.05
N VAL A 95 -7.80 -3.05 13.06
CA VAL A 95 -6.69 -4.00 13.07
C VAL A 95 -6.54 -4.55 11.66
N ASP A 96 -5.32 -4.55 11.15
CA ASP A 96 -5.03 -5.16 9.85
C ASP A 96 -5.21 -6.68 9.91
N ALA A 97 -5.49 -7.29 8.76
CA ALA A 97 -5.61 -8.72 8.66
C ALA A 97 -4.28 -9.41 9.05
N ALA A 98 -4.33 -10.32 10.01
CA ALA A 98 -3.17 -11.08 10.44
C ALA A 98 -2.61 -12.01 9.35
N VAL A 99 -3.47 -12.40 8.40
CA VAL A 99 -3.11 -13.28 7.28
C VAL A 99 -3.70 -12.70 6.00
N PHE A 100 -2.84 -12.50 5.00
CA PHE A 100 -3.26 -12.14 3.65
C PHE A 100 -3.68 -13.40 2.89
N PRO A 101 -4.80 -13.35 2.14
CA PRO A 101 -5.31 -14.48 1.36
C PRO A 101 -4.55 -14.64 0.02
N SER A 102 -3.23 -14.74 0.10
CA SER A 102 -2.36 -15.09 -1.03
C SER A 102 -2.20 -16.60 -1.12
N ASP A 103 -1.61 -17.11 -2.20
CA ASP A 103 -1.27 -18.52 -2.35
C ASP A 103 0.26 -18.69 -2.45
N PRO A 104 0.94 -19.25 -1.45
CA PRO A 104 0.41 -19.61 -0.11
C PRO A 104 0.00 -18.38 0.73
N PRO A 105 -0.84 -18.56 1.74
CA PRO A 105 -1.22 -17.48 2.65
C PRO A 105 0.00 -16.83 3.32
N MET A 106 0.01 -15.49 3.40
CA MET A 106 1.11 -14.73 3.96
C MET A 106 0.71 -14.12 5.31
N ARG A 107 1.49 -14.38 6.36
CA ARG A 107 1.32 -13.72 7.65
C ARG A 107 1.77 -12.26 7.56
N SER A 108 0.96 -11.37 8.08
CA SER A 108 1.27 -9.94 8.18
C SER A 108 1.85 -9.63 9.58
N ASP A 109 3.13 -9.35 9.65
CA ASP A 109 3.81 -8.99 10.89
C ASP A 109 4.00 -7.47 11.03
N VAL A 110 4.09 -6.75 9.92
CA VAL A 110 4.30 -5.31 9.85
C VAL A 110 3.44 -4.71 8.75
N SER A 111 2.81 -3.59 9.03
CA SER A 111 2.06 -2.77 8.08
C SER A 111 2.81 -1.48 7.81
N CYS A 112 2.78 -0.97 6.59
CA CYS A 112 3.35 0.32 6.24
C CYS A 112 2.40 1.14 5.35
N THR A 113 2.45 2.45 5.54
CA THR A 113 1.70 3.46 4.77
C THR A 113 2.60 4.61 4.40
#